data_c7badfef0aeff610fc1d80da56e6ecb7
#
_entry.id   c7badfef0aeff610fc1d80da56e6ecb7
#
_cell.length_a   1.000
_cell.length_b   1.000
_cell.length_c   1.000
_cell.angle_alpha   90.00
_cell.angle_beta   90.00
_cell.angle_gamma   90.00
#
_symmetry.space_group_name_H-M   'P 1'
#
loop_
_entity.id
_entity.type
_entity.pdbx_description
1 polymer ?
#
loop_
_entity_poly.entity_id
_entity_poly.type
_entity_poly.pdbx_seq_one_letter_code
_entity_poly.pdbx_strand_id
1 'polypeptide(L)'
;AGKSPSSRGNIMQDKTEGKQKVQVLTGEKPGLDQLLETPEKKLSVAGHSIARTDDPAKVTGKLMYGADYPQEGFLHGKILRSPHPHALIKSIDIKKAKELPGVAAVLTGKDVPGRNGFGAILPDQPVICEDKVRYVGDGVALVAAVTEEIAHEALSLIRVEYEVLPAVFDPRDALKPDAPRIHEGGNLLSDNKLRKGNVEKGFEEADIIMERTYQVPFLEHAYLEPDVTLAVPQPDGTMLVEGPMQAPFTVRRNLAAVLGVPVNRVRARQIHMGGGFGGKEDSPIDIGCRAAVLAHHTGRPVRIALERE
;
A
#
# COMPACT_ATOMS: atom_id res chain seq x y z
N ALA A 1 -48.65 1.84 34.20
CA ALA A 1 -49.06 1.81 32.80
C ALA A 1 -48.58 3.10 32.12
N GLY A 2 -47.37 3.09 31.65
CA GLY A 2 -46.77 4.21 30.92
C GLY A 2 -46.63 3.84 29.45
N LYS A 3 -47.35 4.54 28.61
CA LYS A 3 -47.21 4.40 27.15
C LYS A 3 -45.89 5.02 26.70
N SER A 4 -45.07 4.26 26.01
CA SER A 4 -43.88 4.76 25.34
C SER A 4 -44.30 5.68 24.16
N PRO A 5 -43.55 6.72 23.84
CA PRO A 5 -43.90 7.60 22.70
C PRO A 5 -43.66 6.86 21.39
N SER A 6 -44.67 6.95 20.53
CA SER A 6 -44.69 6.41 19.17
C SER A 6 -43.53 6.97 18.33
N SER A 7 -42.79 6.10 17.69
CA SER A 7 -41.82 6.46 16.65
C SER A 7 -42.47 7.27 15.56
N ARG A 8 -42.02 8.49 15.35
CA ARG A 8 -42.42 9.29 14.17
C ARG A 8 -41.80 8.67 12.93
N GLY A 9 -42.63 8.18 12.04
CA GLY A 9 -42.20 7.68 10.75
C GLY A 9 -41.60 8.80 9.88
N ASN A 10 -40.56 8.52 9.18
CA ASN A 10 -39.96 9.41 8.19
C ASN A 10 -40.89 9.50 6.96
N ILE A 11 -41.42 10.67 6.70
CA ILE A 11 -42.24 10.95 5.51
C ILE A 11 -41.26 11.35 4.39
N MET A 12 -41.06 10.47 3.43
CA MET A 12 -40.53 10.88 2.13
C MET A 12 -41.68 11.46 1.28
N GLN A 13 -41.59 12.73 0.95
CA GLN A 13 -42.51 13.34 0.01
C GLN A 13 -42.10 13.02 -1.42
N ASP A 14 -43.09 12.58 -2.19
CA ASP A 14 -42.93 12.40 -3.63
C ASP A 14 -42.76 13.77 -4.30
N LYS A 15 -41.66 13.96 -4.98
CA LYS A 15 -41.29 15.20 -5.70
C LYS A 15 -41.26 15.04 -7.21
N THR A 16 -41.76 13.97 -7.75
CA THR A 16 -41.78 13.79 -9.18
C THR A 16 -43.19 13.67 -9.72
N GLU A 17 -43.61 14.68 -10.45
CA GLU A 17 -44.72 14.56 -11.35
C GLU A 17 -44.42 13.50 -12.41
N GLY A 18 -45.10 12.43 -12.26
CA GLY A 18 -45.16 11.39 -13.26
C GLY A 18 -44.21 10.25 -13.06
N LYS A 19 -44.70 9.21 -12.44
CA LYS A 19 -44.49 7.84 -12.86
C LYS A 19 -43.74 6.88 -11.98
N GLN A 20 -43.26 7.26 -10.81
CA GLN A 20 -43.02 6.22 -9.78
C GLN A 20 -43.51 6.71 -8.43
N LYS A 21 -44.52 6.06 -7.91
CA LYS A 21 -44.96 6.27 -6.53
C LYS A 21 -43.90 5.77 -5.61
N VAL A 22 -43.21 6.69 -4.96
CA VAL A 22 -42.34 6.33 -3.81
C VAL A 22 -43.29 5.99 -2.67
N GLN A 23 -43.25 4.78 -2.21
CA GLN A 23 -44.07 4.33 -1.10
C GLN A 23 -43.55 4.96 0.19
N VAL A 24 -44.40 5.75 0.83
CA VAL A 24 -44.10 6.37 2.13
C VAL A 24 -44.14 5.25 3.18
N LEU A 25 -43.03 4.92 3.75
CA LEU A 25 -42.95 3.97 4.85
C LEU A 25 -43.32 4.70 6.16
N THR A 26 -44.60 4.60 6.55
CA THR A 26 -45.07 5.04 7.86
C THR A 26 -45.09 3.82 8.77
N GLY A 27 -44.35 3.88 9.88
CA GLY A 27 -44.36 2.81 10.86
C GLY A 27 -43.04 2.07 10.99
N GLU A 28 -43.09 0.85 11.41
CA GLU A 28 -41.90 0.00 11.66
C GLU A 28 -40.96 -0.06 10.44
N LYS A 29 -39.67 0.09 10.68
CA LYS A 29 -38.68 -0.11 9.63
C LYS A 29 -38.88 -1.51 9.06
N PRO A 30 -39.11 -1.67 7.75
CA PRO A 30 -39.16 -3.01 7.17
C PRO A 30 -37.87 -3.72 7.50
N GLY A 31 -37.95 -4.98 7.92
CA GLY A 31 -36.78 -5.82 8.05
C GLY A 31 -36.01 -5.85 6.73
N LEU A 32 -34.71 -6.08 6.81
CA LEU A 32 -33.87 -6.20 5.61
C LEU A 32 -34.47 -7.18 4.58
N ASP A 33 -35.14 -8.22 5.08
CA ASP A 33 -35.84 -9.23 4.28
C ASP A 33 -36.99 -8.67 3.45
N GLN A 34 -37.74 -7.67 3.97
CA GLN A 34 -38.84 -7.02 3.25
C GLN A 34 -38.35 -6.00 2.20
N LEU A 35 -37.13 -5.47 2.38
CA LEU A 35 -36.49 -4.59 1.39
C LEU A 35 -35.87 -5.38 0.26
N LEU A 36 -35.69 -6.67 0.45
CA LEU A 36 -35.06 -7.60 -0.48
C LEU A 36 -36.08 -8.57 -1.13
N GLU A 37 -37.39 -8.28 -1.09
CA GLU A 37 -38.37 -9.03 -1.88
C GLU A 37 -38.10 -8.91 -3.38
N THR A 38 -37.06 -9.58 -3.82
CA THR A 38 -36.94 -9.99 -5.21
C THR A 38 -37.81 -11.22 -5.42
N PRO A 39 -38.55 -11.33 -6.53
CA PRO A 39 -39.34 -12.51 -6.82
C PRO A 39 -38.45 -13.75 -6.70
N GLU A 40 -38.98 -14.79 -6.07
CA GLU A 40 -38.33 -16.08 -5.74
C GLU A 40 -37.66 -16.76 -6.94
N LYS A 41 -36.62 -16.15 -7.51
CA LYS A 41 -35.62 -16.91 -8.25
C LYS A 41 -34.67 -17.51 -7.21
N LYS A 42 -34.84 -18.79 -6.89
CA LYS A 42 -33.83 -19.56 -6.18
C LYS A 42 -32.55 -19.49 -7.01
N LEU A 43 -31.67 -18.57 -6.62
CA LEU A 43 -30.35 -18.48 -7.24
C LEU A 43 -29.53 -19.66 -6.78
N SER A 44 -28.74 -20.24 -7.68
CA SER A 44 -27.93 -21.43 -7.36
C SER A 44 -26.69 -21.12 -6.53
N VAL A 45 -26.31 -19.86 -6.43
CA VAL A 45 -25.06 -19.41 -5.77
C VAL A 45 -25.35 -18.32 -4.76
N ALA A 46 -25.96 -17.20 -5.20
CA ALA A 46 -26.26 -16.09 -4.29
C ALA A 46 -27.31 -16.52 -3.24
N GLY A 47 -27.04 -16.19 -1.97
CA GLY A 47 -27.85 -16.61 -0.83
C GLY A 47 -27.54 -18.00 -0.27
N HIS A 48 -26.55 -18.70 -0.82
CA HIS A 48 -26.08 -19.99 -0.31
C HIS A 48 -24.67 -19.88 0.26
N SER A 49 -24.40 -20.65 1.34
CA SER A 49 -23.05 -20.84 1.86
C SER A 49 -22.26 -21.75 0.91
N ILE A 50 -21.29 -21.18 0.23
CA ILE A 50 -20.40 -21.92 -0.66
C ILE A 50 -19.02 -21.96 -0.01
N ALA A 51 -18.47 -23.17 0.13
CA ALA A 51 -17.11 -23.33 0.64
C ALA A 51 -16.10 -22.68 -0.31
N ARG A 52 -15.15 -21.92 0.24
CA ARG A 52 -14.04 -21.36 -0.53
C ARG A 52 -13.11 -22.49 -0.98
N THR A 53 -12.57 -22.35 -2.17
CA THR A 53 -11.69 -23.37 -2.76
C THR A 53 -10.36 -23.52 -2.04
N ASP A 54 -9.92 -22.49 -1.33
CA ASP A 54 -8.65 -22.42 -0.59
C ASP A 54 -8.78 -22.82 0.91
N ASP A 55 -10.00 -22.92 1.45
CA ASP A 55 -10.22 -23.21 2.88
C ASP A 55 -9.63 -24.56 3.34
N PRO A 56 -9.78 -25.67 2.60
CA PRO A 56 -9.19 -26.93 3.04
C PRO A 56 -7.66 -26.87 3.14
N ALA A 57 -7.01 -26.18 2.21
CA ALA A 57 -5.55 -26.03 2.24
C ALA A 57 -5.08 -25.17 3.41
N LYS A 58 -5.84 -24.11 3.77
CA LYS A 58 -5.55 -23.25 4.92
C LYS A 58 -5.63 -24.02 6.23
N VAL A 59 -6.75 -24.68 6.50
CA VAL A 59 -6.99 -25.35 7.78
C VAL A 59 -6.15 -26.62 7.98
N THR A 60 -5.59 -27.18 6.91
CA THR A 60 -4.69 -28.34 6.96
C THR A 60 -3.20 -27.97 6.89
N GLY A 61 -2.85 -26.67 6.85
CA GLY A 61 -1.48 -26.21 6.75
C GLY A 61 -0.78 -26.54 5.41
N LYS A 62 -1.54 -26.81 4.36
CA LYS A 62 -1.02 -27.12 3.02
C LYS A 62 -0.92 -25.91 2.11
N LEU A 63 -1.52 -24.77 2.54
CA LEU A 63 -1.46 -23.54 1.76
C LEU A 63 -0.07 -22.93 1.88
N MET A 64 0.54 -22.61 0.73
CA MET A 64 1.83 -21.96 0.67
C MET A 64 1.64 -20.42 0.69
N TYR A 65 2.30 -19.76 1.63
CA TYR A 65 2.44 -18.31 1.71
C TYR A 65 3.78 -17.86 1.15
N GLY A 66 4.00 -16.56 1.02
CA GLY A 66 5.21 -16.03 0.39
C GLY A 66 6.52 -16.48 1.03
N ALA A 67 6.52 -16.68 2.35
CA ALA A 67 7.69 -17.18 3.09
C ALA A 67 7.96 -18.67 2.85
N ASP A 68 6.94 -19.46 2.49
CA ASP A 68 7.02 -20.91 2.34
C ASP A 68 7.57 -21.35 0.98
N TYR A 69 7.69 -20.42 0.02
CA TYR A 69 8.23 -20.77 -1.30
C TYR A 69 9.70 -21.19 -1.20
N PRO A 70 10.10 -22.25 -1.93
CA PRO A 70 11.48 -22.73 -1.94
C PRO A 70 12.47 -21.60 -2.23
N GLN A 71 13.55 -21.55 -1.48
CA GLN A 71 14.56 -20.47 -1.59
C GLN A 71 15.73 -20.82 -2.52
N GLU A 72 15.73 -22.02 -3.12
CA GLU A 72 16.82 -22.47 -3.98
C GLU A 72 16.93 -21.61 -5.24
N GLY A 73 18.13 -21.09 -5.48
CA GLY A 73 18.45 -20.29 -6.65
C GLY A 73 18.07 -18.81 -6.58
N PHE A 74 17.43 -18.36 -5.51
CA PHE A 74 17.11 -16.95 -5.30
C PHE A 74 18.26 -16.19 -4.65
N LEU A 75 18.33 -14.89 -4.97
CA LEU A 75 19.12 -13.94 -4.18
C LEU A 75 18.23 -13.33 -3.10
N HIS A 76 18.82 -13.08 -1.95
CA HIS A 76 18.19 -12.34 -0.86
C HIS A 76 18.41 -10.85 -1.06
N GLY A 77 17.31 -10.13 -1.27
CA GLY A 77 17.32 -8.68 -1.38
C GLY A 77 17.09 -8.02 -0.03
N LYS A 78 17.90 -7.02 0.32
CA LYS A 78 17.74 -6.20 1.52
C LYS A 78 17.86 -4.72 1.16
N ILE A 79 17.28 -3.87 2.00
CA ILE A 79 17.16 -2.44 1.80
C ILE A 79 17.92 -1.71 2.91
N LEU A 80 18.89 -0.87 2.57
CA LEU A 80 19.45 0.08 3.51
C LEU A 80 18.47 1.23 3.69
N ARG A 81 17.96 1.41 4.90
CA ARG A 81 16.98 2.42 5.24
C ARG A 81 17.61 3.60 5.96
N SER A 82 17.08 4.80 5.70
CA SER A 82 17.51 6.02 6.40
C SER A 82 17.09 5.99 7.87
N PRO A 83 18.01 6.34 8.81
CA PRO A 83 17.65 6.59 10.19
C PRO A 83 17.09 8.00 10.43
N HIS A 84 17.15 8.88 9.43
CA HIS A 84 16.76 10.29 9.56
C HIS A 84 15.39 10.55 8.93
N PRO A 85 14.54 11.36 9.58
CA PRO A 85 13.22 11.72 9.05
C PRO A 85 13.29 12.73 7.90
N HIS A 86 14.38 13.51 7.80
CA HIS A 86 14.60 14.50 6.75
C HIS A 86 16.11 14.84 6.69
N ALA A 87 16.76 14.48 5.60
CA ALA A 87 18.18 14.76 5.42
C ALA A 87 18.56 14.80 3.93
N LEU A 88 19.59 15.56 3.59
CA LEU A 88 20.27 15.42 2.31
C LEU A 88 21.27 14.27 2.38
N ILE A 89 21.39 13.55 1.30
CA ILE A 89 22.42 12.53 1.09
C ILE A 89 23.62 13.20 0.42
N LYS A 90 24.74 13.32 1.12
CA LYS A 90 25.97 13.92 0.59
C LYS A 90 26.79 12.93 -0.21
N SER A 91 26.90 11.71 0.32
CA SER A 91 27.64 10.62 -0.35
C SER A 91 27.15 9.26 0.10
N ILE A 92 27.28 8.26 -0.78
CA ILE A 92 27.04 6.85 -0.50
C ILE A 92 28.26 6.08 -0.97
N ASP A 93 29.01 5.50 -0.03
CA ASP A 93 30.14 4.59 -0.36
C ASP A 93 29.69 3.13 -0.22
N ILE A 94 29.65 2.43 -1.35
CA ILE A 94 29.22 1.03 -1.48
C ILE A 94 30.36 0.08 -1.82
N LYS A 95 31.64 0.56 -1.86
CA LYS A 95 32.77 -0.23 -2.36
C LYS A 95 32.96 -1.51 -1.56
N LYS A 96 33.09 -1.41 -0.22
CA LYS A 96 33.30 -2.56 0.65
C LYS A 96 32.14 -3.57 0.56
N ALA A 97 30.90 -3.10 0.44
CA ALA A 97 29.75 -3.96 0.29
C ALA A 97 29.76 -4.73 -1.03
N LYS A 98 30.20 -4.09 -2.13
CA LYS A 98 30.35 -4.74 -3.44
C LYS A 98 31.45 -5.80 -3.49
N GLU A 99 32.50 -5.64 -2.67
CA GLU A 99 33.64 -6.55 -2.62
C GLU A 99 33.41 -7.77 -1.72
N LEU A 100 32.33 -7.77 -0.93
CA LEU A 100 31.98 -8.86 -0.03
C LEU A 100 31.63 -10.14 -0.83
N PRO A 101 32.32 -11.27 -0.60
CA PRO A 101 32.02 -12.53 -1.28
C PRO A 101 30.54 -12.96 -1.08
N GLY A 102 29.91 -13.35 -2.16
CA GLY A 102 28.48 -13.74 -2.13
C GLY A 102 27.49 -12.58 -2.39
N VAL A 103 27.95 -11.35 -2.43
CA VAL A 103 27.15 -10.20 -2.89
C VAL A 103 27.07 -10.22 -4.42
N ALA A 104 25.86 -10.20 -4.97
CA ALA A 104 25.60 -10.18 -6.40
C ALA A 104 25.40 -8.77 -6.94
N ALA A 105 24.81 -7.87 -6.14
CA ALA A 105 24.61 -6.46 -6.50
C ALA A 105 24.49 -5.57 -5.26
N VAL A 106 25.02 -4.34 -5.38
CA VAL A 106 24.72 -3.22 -4.47
C VAL A 106 24.35 -2.03 -5.35
N LEU A 107 23.14 -1.53 -5.21
CA LEU A 107 22.53 -0.51 -6.07
C LEU A 107 22.19 0.76 -5.28
N THR A 108 22.28 1.88 -5.97
CA THR A 108 21.90 3.23 -5.51
C THR A 108 20.82 3.83 -6.43
N GLY A 109 20.32 5.01 -6.13
CA GLY A 109 19.27 5.64 -6.95
C GLY A 109 19.62 5.77 -8.44
N LYS A 110 20.90 5.94 -8.77
CA LYS A 110 21.39 6.04 -10.14
C LYS A 110 21.26 4.75 -10.96
N ASP A 111 21.05 3.65 -10.27
CA ASP A 111 20.96 2.31 -10.89
C ASP A 111 19.50 1.94 -11.23
N VAL A 112 18.51 2.81 -10.95
CA VAL A 112 17.11 2.56 -11.31
C VAL A 112 16.95 2.76 -12.83
N PRO A 113 16.53 1.71 -13.57
CA PRO A 113 16.59 1.75 -15.05
C PRO A 113 15.56 2.66 -15.71
N GLY A 114 14.45 2.94 -15.04
CA GLY A 114 13.36 3.80 -15.50
C GLY A 114 13.08 4.95 -14.57
N ARG A 115 11.80 5.12 -14.19
CA ARG A 115 11.40 6.16 -13.24
C ARG A 115 11.81 5.77 -11.82
N ASN A 116 12.66 6.57 -11.19
CA ASN A 116 12.98 6.39 -9.77
C ASN A 116 11.86 6.97 -8.88
N GLY A 117 10.68 6.38 -8.97
CA GLY A 117 9.52 6.82 -8.21
C GLY A 117 8.34 5.86 -8.36
N PHE A 118 7.66 5.59 -7.26
CA PHE A 118 6.46 4.76 -7.21
C PHE A 118 5.41 5.39 -6.28
N GLY A 119 4.19 4.88 -6.36
CA GLY A 119 3.04 5.26 -5.54
C GLY A 119 1.74 4.80 -6.16
N ALA A 120 0.71 4.64 -5.33
CA ALA A 120 -0.62 4.23 -5.81
C ALA A 120 -1.30 5.34 -6.63
N ILE A 121 -1.18 6.59 -6.18
CA ILE A 121 -1.79 7.79 -6.79
C ILE A 121 -0.70 8.70 -7.36
N LEU A 122 0.20 9.18 -6.49
CA LEU A 122 1.34 10.01 -6.87
C LEU A 122 2.63 9.17 -6.79
N PRO A 123 3.40 9.11 -7.89
CA PRO A 123 4.65 8.33 -7.91
C PRO A 123 5.83 9.17 -7.38
N ASP A 124 5.71 9.70 -6.18
CA ASP A 124 6.64 10.64 -5.56
C ASP A 124 7.53 10.01 -4.48
N GLN A 125 7.32 8.73 -4.16
CA GLN A 125 8.21 7.97 -3.28
C GLN A 125 9.34 7.34 -4.10
N PRO A 126 10.62 7.68 -3.84
CA PRO A 126 11.74 7.10 -4.57
C PRO A 126 11.88 5.58 -4.34
N VAL A 127 12.21 4.83 -5.38
CA VAL A 127 12.63 3.43 -5.26
C VAL A 127 13.90 3.37 -4.42
N ILE A 128 14.86 4.23 -4.73
CA ILE A 128 16.11 4.44 -3.98
C ILE A 128 16.38 5.95 -3.96
N CYS A 129 16.50 6.52 -2.78
CA CYS A 129 16.81 7.95 -2.62
C CYS A 129 18.18 8.30 -3.20
N GLU A 130 18.27 9.38 -3.98
CA GLU A 130 19.52 9.86 -4.58
C GLU A 130 20.13 11.01 -3.80
N ASP A 131 19.34 12.01 -3.48
CA ASP A 131 19.76 13.30 -2.92
C ASP A 131 19.16 13.60 -1.56
N LYS A 132 17.99 13.05 -1.25
CA LYS A 132 17.21 13.45 -0.08
C LYS A 132 16.36 12.30 0.45
N VAL A 133 16.35 12.12 1.76
CA VAL A 133 15.41 11.25 2.49
C VAL A 133 14.33 12.12 3.16
N ARG A 134 13.10 11.61 3.20
CA ARG A 134 11.90 12.34 3.61
C ARG A 134 11.17 11.73 4.80
N TYR A 135 11.51 10.51 5.19
CA TYR A 135 11.00 9.84 6.40
C TYR A 135 12.01 8.81 6.90
N VAL A 136 11.88 8.42 8.17
CA VAL A 136 12.65 7.30 8.75
C VAL A 136 12.24 6.01 8.07
N GLY A 137 13.19 5.33 7.43
CA GLY A 137 12.90 4.12 6.67
C GLY A 137 12.95 4.28 5.15
N ASP A 138 13.14 5.50 4.63
CA ASP A 138 13.39 5.71 3.20
C ASP A 138 14.55 4.84 2.70
N GLY A 139 14.39 4.19 1.54
CA GLY A 139 15.40 3.30 0.96
C GLY A 139 16.55 4.09 0.32
N VAL A 140 17.78 3.85 0.76
CA VAL A 140 18.98 4.59 0.30
C VAL A 140 19.90 3.74 -0.57
N ALA A 141 19.93 2.43 -0.33
CA ALA A 141 20.65 1.48 -1.17
C ALA A 141 19.94 0.11 -1.12
N LEU A 142 20.20 -0.71 -2.14
CA LEU A 142 19.71 -2.08 -2.21
C LEU A 142 20.89 -3.05 -2.30
N VAL A 143 20.76 -4.20 -1.65
CA VAL A 143 21.73 -5.30 -1.74
C VAL A 143 21.01 -6.56 -2.20
N ALA A 144 21.65 -7.33 -3.08
CA ALA A 144 21.27 -8.71 -3.39
C ALA A 144 22.46 -9.63 -3.12
N ALA A 145 22.25 -10.66 -2.31
CA ALA A 145 23.29 -11.63 -1.96
C ALA A 145 22.78 -13.07 -1.97
N VAL A 146 23.71 -14.04 -1.95
CA VAL A 146 23.38 -15.47 -2.02
C VAL A 146 22.75 -16.01 -0.73
N THR A 147 22.96 -15.35 0.40
CA THR A 147 22.25 -15.62 1.66
C THR A 147 21.80 -14.34 2.31
N GLU A 148 20.89 -14.48 3.26
CA GLU A 148 20.33 -13.35 4.01
C GLU A 148 21.37 -12.71 4.93
N GLU A 149 22.23 -13.52 5.57
CA GLU A 149 23.31 -13.08 6.46
C GLU A 149 24.33 -12.21 5.68
N ILE A 150 24.72 -12.66 4.49
CA ILE A 150 25.63 -11.88 3.63
C ILE A 150 24.98 -10.57 3.20
N ALA A 151 23.68 -10.57 2.90
CA ALA A 151 22.97 -9.35 2.56
C ALA A 151 22.94 -8.34 3.73
N HIS A 152 22.73 -8.82 4.96
CA HIS A 152 22.79 -7.99 6.17
C HIS A 152 24.20 -7.46 6.44
N GLU A 153 25.21 -8.32 6.32
CA GLU A 153 26.62 -7.91 6.46
C GLU A 153 26.96 -6.82 5.43
N ALA A 154 26.56 -7.00 4.18
CA ALA A 154 26.80 -6.02 3.13
C ALA A 154 26.15 -4.67 3.44
N LEU A 155 24.91 -4.64 3.99
CA LEU A 155 24.26 -3.39 4.41
C LEU A 155 25.12 -2.65 5.46
N SER A 156 25.74 -3.36 6.41
CA SER A 156 26.56 -2.76 7.46
C SER A 156 27.86 -2.13 6.94
N LEU A 157 28.32 -2.56 5.77
CA LEU A 157 29.51 -2.04 5.11
C LEU A 157 29.26 -0.78 4.26
N ILE A 158 28.00 -0.45 3.97
CA ILE A 158 27.63 0.77 3.24
C ILE A 158 27.77 1.96 4.17
N ARG A 159 28.44 3.01 3.70
CA ARG A 159 28.57 4.27 4.44
C ARG A 159 27.78 5.36 3.74
N VAL A 160 26.90 6.02 4.48
CA VAL A 160 26.10 7.15 3.98
C VAL A 160 26.42 8.38 4.83
N GLU A 161 26.75 9.47 4.17
CA GLU A 161 26.95 10.77 4.80
C GLU A 161 25.69 11.61 4.62
N TYR A 162 25.09 12.04 5.72
CA TYR A 162 23.87 12.81 5.74
C TYR A 162 24.11 14.24 6.25
N GLU A 163 23.39 15.18 5.68
CA GLU A 163 23.15 16.49 6.28
C GLU A 163 21.72 16.53 6.78
N VAL A 164 21.54 16.47 8.10
CA VAL A 164 20.21 16.42 8.72
C VAL A 164 19.51 17.77 8.57
N LEU A 165 18.27 17.73 8.12
CA LEU A 165 17.40 18.89 7.93
C LEU A 165 16.29 18.92 8.98
N PRO A 166 15.67 20.11 9.23
CA PRO A 166 14.48 20.19 10.05
C PRO A 166 13.37 19.28 9.52
N ALA A 167 12.76 18.50 10.41
CA ALA A 167 11.67 17.58 10.09
C ALA A 167 10.33 18.12 10.59
N VAL A 168 9.22 17.63 10.01
CA VAL A 168 7.86 17.97 10.40
C VAL A 168 7.10 16.69 10.71
N PHE A 169 6.49 16.60 11.89
CA PHE A 169 5.78 15.40 12.34
C PHE A 169 4.27 15.59 12.54
N ASP A 170 3.80 16.86 12.65
CA ASP A 170 2.38 17.18 12.74
C ASP A 170 1.90 17.77 11.40
N PRO A 171 0.84 17.20 10.80
CA PRO A 171 0.31 17.68 9.52
C PRO A 171 -0.19 19.14 9.59
N ARG A 172 -0.62 19.60 10.75
CA ARG A 172 -1.02 21.02 10.95
C ARG A 172 0.18 21.96 10.91
N ASP A 173 1.31 21.52 11.47
CA ASP A 173 2.57 22.26 11.40
C ASP A 173 3.12 22.25 9.98
N ALA A 174 2.93 21.18 9.23
CA ALA A 174 3.36 21.06 7.85
C ALA A 174 2.68 22.06 6.90
N LEU A 175 1.50 22.55 7.25
CA LEU A 175 0.76 23.55 6.47
C LEU A 175 1.12 25.02 6.81
N LYS A 176 1.93 25.26 7.84
CA LYS A 176 2.35 26.62 8.18
C LYS A 176 3.23 27.22 7.07
N PRO A 177 3.16 28.55 6.83
CA PRO A 177 3.92 29.20 5.77
C PRO A 177 5.44 29.05 5.87
N ASP A 178 5.96 28.92 7.11
CA ASP A 178 7.37 28.78 7.46
C ASP A 178 7.81 27.31 7.66
N ALA A 179 6.91 26.35 7.43
CA ALA A 179 7.23 24.94 7.57
C ALA A 179 8.34 24.49 6.61
N PRO A 180 9.26 23.62 7.06
CA PRO A 180 10.25 23.02 6.18
C PRO A 180 9.56 22.28 5.02
N ARG A 181 10.00 22.54 3.79
CA ARG A 181 9.48 21.83 2.61
C ARG A 181 10.06 20.43 2.52
N ILE A 182 9.20 19.43 2.68
CA ILE A 182 9.58 18.03 2.54
C ILE A 182 9.63 17.62 1.06
N HIS A 183 8.61 17.99 0.29
CA HIS A 183 8.57 17.81 -1.16
C HIS A 183 8.77 19.15 -1.90
N GLU A 184 9.22 19.09 -3.15
CA GLU A 184 9.46 20.29 -3.97
C GLU A 184 8.19 21.12 -4.16
N GLY A 185 7.04 20.44 -4.37
CA GLY A 185 5.72 21.07 -4.49
C GLY A 185 5.14 21.63 -3.18
N GLY A 186 5.82 21.42 -2.04
CA GLY A 186 5.33 21.75 -0.71
C GLY A 186 4.80 20.53 0.04
N ASN A 187 4.14 20.79 1.19
CA ASN A 187 3.69 19.71 2.09
C ASN A 187 2.21 19.37 1.92
N LEU A 188 1.46 20.10 1.12
CA LEU A 188 0.05 19.81 0.84
C LEU A 188 -0.07 18.71 -0.22
N LEU A 189 -0.54 17.54 0.18
CA LEU A 189 -0.73 16.40 -0.73
C LEU A 189 -1.92 16.62 -1.67
N SER A 190 -3.06 17.06 -1.14
CA SER A 190 -4.29 17.32 -1.92
C SER A 190 -5.21 18.28 -1.20
N ASP A 191 -6.00 19.03 -1.97
CA ASP A 191 -7.08 19.90 -1.48
C ASP A 191 -8.36 19.56 -2.24
N ASN A 192 -9.15 18.65 -1.66
CA ASN A 192 -10.39 18.16 -2.27
C ASN A 192 -11.58 18.93 -1.73
N LYS A 193 -12.29 19.62 -2.62
CA LYS A 193 -13.47 20.43 -2.27
C LYS A 193 -14.75 19.79 -2.75
N LEU A 194 -15.54 19.24 -1.82
CA LEU A 194 -16.87 18.75 -2.08
C LEU A 194 -17.90 19.78 -1.58
N ARG A 195 -18.79 20.26 -2.47
CA ARG A 195 -19.87 21.17 -2.13
C ARG A 195 -21.19 20.56 -2.56
N LYS A 196 -22.10 20.35 -1.59
CA LYS A 196 -23.45 19.82 -1.83
C LYS A 196 -24.40 20.46 -0.83
N GLY A 197 -25.50 21.03 -1.35
CA GLY A 197 -26.49 21.73 -0.52
C GLY A 197 -26.03 23.11 -0.05
N ASN A 198 -26.58 23.56 1.07
CA ASN A 198 -26.25 24.82 1.73
C ASN A 198 -25.99 24.54 3.20
N VAL A 199 -24.72 24.63 3.60
CA VAL A 199 -24.25 24.29 4.95
C VAL A 199 -24.75 25.33 5.97
N GLU A 200 -24.71 26.60 5.63
CA GLU A 200 -25.13 27.69 6.50
C GLU A 200 -26.62 27.53 6.87
N LYS A 201 -27.47 27.33 5.85
CA LYS A 201 -28.89 27.04 6.08
C LYS A 201 -29.09 25.77 6.91
N GLY A 202 -28.29 24.75 6.70
CA GLY A 202 -28.34 23.52 7.49
C GLY A 202 -28.05 23.75 8.98
N PHE A 203 -27.09 24.61 9.31
CA PHE A 203 -26.82 25.02 10.69
C PHE A 203 -27.92 25.90 11.29
N GLU A 204 -28.50 26.83 10.51
CA GLU A 204 -29.63 27.68 10.95
C GLU A 204 -30.88 26.85 11.27
N GLU A 205 -31.15 25.78 10.53
CA GLU A 205 -32.31 24.91 10.68
C GLU A 205 -32.12 23.77 11.68
N ALA A 206 -30.90 23.60 12.23
CA ALA A 206 -30.58 22.51 13.13
C ALA A 206 -31.11 22.78 14.54
N ASP A 207 -31.85 21.82 15.12
CA ASP A 207 -32.29 21.88 16.53
C ASP A 207 -31.14 21.73 17.53
N ILE A 208 -30.10 21.00 17.15
CA ILE A 208 -28.93 20.73 17.99
C ILE A 208 -27.67 20.75 17.10
N ILE A 209 -26.66 21.51 17.52
CA ILE A 209 -25.34 21.53 16.92
C ILE A 209 -24.35 20.93 17.93
N MET A 210 -23.57 19.94 17.49
CA MET A 210 -22.49 19.35 18.27
C MET A 210 -21.17 19.50 17.54
N GLU A 211 -20.18 20.03 18.25
CA GLU A 211 -18.79 20.08 17.79
C GLU A 211 -17.91 19.25 18.72
N ARG A 212 -17.08 18.39 18.14
CA ARG A 212 -16.14 17.53 18.88
C ARG A 212 -14.86 17.36 18.09
N THR A 213 -13.76 17.30 18.81
CA THR A 213 -12.45 16.91 18.25
C THR A 213 -12.15 15.47 18.65
N TYR A 214 -11.83 14.65 17.65
CA TYR A 214 -11.40 13.26 17.85
C TYR A 214 -9.95 13.14 17.42
N GLN A 215 -9.15 12.43 18.22
CA GLN A 215 -7.75 12.15 17.92
C GLN A 215 -7.51 10.65 18.01
N VAL A 216 -6.89 10.12 16.95
CA VAL A 216 -6.47 8.72 16.88
C VAL A 216 -4.96 8.66 16.68
N PRO A 217 -4.26 7.68 17.27
CA PRO A 217 -2.85 7.48 17.01
C PRO A 217 -2.62 6.90 15.61
N PHE A 218 -1.39 6.98 15.15
CA PHE A 218 -0.94 6.21 14.00
C PHE A 218 -0.92 4.72 14.39
N LEU A 219 -1.54 3.86 13.58
CA LEU A 219 -1.65 2.42 13.84
C LEU A 219 -1.16 1.65 12.61
N GLU A 220 -0.34 0.64 12.86
CA GLU A 220 0.07 -0.33 11.86
C GLU A 220 -1.04 -1.38 11.66
N HIS A 221 -1.19 -1.93 10.45
CA HIS A 221 -2.22 -2.91 10.09
C HIS A 221 -2.07 -4.26 10.80
N ALA A 222 -0.87 -4.60 11.23
CA ALA A 222 -0.52 -5.79 12.02
C ALA A 222 -1.06 -7.11 11.44
N TYR A 223 -1.04 -7.26 10.11
CA TYR A 223 -1.33 -8.55 9.48
C TYR A 223 -0.28 -9.60 9.89
N LEU A 224 -0.72 -10.85 10.05
CA LEU A 224 0.14 -11.92 10.58
C LEU A 224 1.31 -12.26 9.65
N GLU A 225 1.06 -12.32 8.35
CA GLU A 225 2.07 -12.55 7.31
C GLU A 225 2.82 -11.25 6.98
N PRO A 226 4.14 -11.11 7.26
CA PRO A 226 4.94 -9.98 6.79
C PRO A 226 4.96 -9.90 5.26
N ASP A 227 5.32 -8.73 4.74
CA ASP A 227 5.44 -8.54 3.31
C ASP A 227 6.62 -9.29 2.72
N VAL A 228 6.35 -9.97 1.61
CA VAL A 228 7.38 -10.68 0.84
C VAL A 228 7.09 -10.50 -0.65
N THR A 229 8.13 -10.31 -1.44
CA THR A 229 8.03 -10.23 -2.89
C THR A 229 9.18 -10.99 -3.53
N LEU A 230 8.85 -11.74 -4.57
CA LEU A 230 9.78 -12.45 -5.43
C LEU A 230 9.72 -11.84 -6.83
N ALA A 231 10.84 -11.35 -7.34
CA ALA A 231 10.99 -10.87 -8.71
C ALA A 231 11.83 -11.87 -9.52
N VAL A 232 11.28 -12.34 -10.65
CA VAL A 232 11.88 -13.40 -11.47
C VAL A 232 11.97 -12.94 -12.92
N PRO A 233 13.18 -12.66 -13.43
CA PRO A 233 13.40 -12.44 -14.86
C PRO A 233 13.02 -13.70 -15.65
N GLN A 234 12.20 -13.55 -16.69
CA GLN A 234 11.75 -14.66 -17.52
C GLN A 234 12.58 -14.76 -18.81
N PRO A 235 12.72 -15.96 -19.38
CA PRO A 235 13.48 -16.15 -20.64
C PRO A 235 12.93 -15.36 -21.83
N ASP A 236 11.64 -15.01 -21.82
CA ASP A 236 10.99 -14.20 -22.86
C ASP A 236 11.23 -12.68 -22.70
N GLY A 237 12.05 -12.28 -21.71
CA GLY A 237 12.37 -10.90 -21.38
C GLY A 237 11.26 -10.19 -20.59
N THR A 238 10.27 -10.92 -20.07
CA THR A 238 9.30 -10.36 -19.10
C THR A 238 9.84 -10.45 -17.67
N MET A 239 9.35 -9.56 -16.81
CA MET A 239 9.59 -9.62 -15.35
C MET A 239 8.33 -10.14 -14.67
N LEU A 240 8.43 -11.31 -14.02
CA LEU A 240 7.37 -11.82 -13.14
C LEU A 240 7.64 -11.34 -11.72
N VAL A 241 6.63 -10.73 -11.07
CA VAL A 241 6.71 -10.33 -9.66
C VAL A 241 5.54 -10.94 -8.92
N GLU A 242 5.86 -11.68 -7.87
CA GLU A 242 4.90 -12.43 -7.06
C GLU A 242 4.98 -11.99 -5.59
N GLY A 243 3.82 -11.88 -4.97
CA GLY A 243 3.70 -11.55 -3.56
C GLY A 243 2.26 -11.46 -3.09
N PRO A 244 2.02 -11.41 -1.77
CA PRO A 244 0.71 -11.14 -1.22
C PRO A 244 0.36 -9.67 -1.46
N MET A 245 -0.48 -9.37 -2.44
CA MET A 245 -0.81 -8.00 -2.85
C MET A 245 -2.31 -7.80 -3.05
N GLN A 246 -2.86 -6.67 -2.59
CA GLN A 246 -4.27 -6.33 -2.73
C GLN A 246 -4.58 -5.67 -4.08
N ALA A 247 -3.59 -4.98 -4.69
CA ALA A 247 -3.75 -4.20 -5.90
C ALA A 247 -2.75 -4.59 -7.02
N PRO A 248 -2.80 -5.82 -7.58
CA PRO A 248 -1.79 -6.33 -8.52
C PRO A 248 -1.65 -5.48 -9.80
N PHE A 249 -2.70 -4.85 -10.27
CA PHE A 249 -2.63 -3.97 -11.45
C PHE A 249 -1.89 -2.66 -11.16
N THR A 250 -2.02 -2.12 -9.95
CA THR A 250 -1.26 -0.93 -9.53
C THR A 250 0.21 -1.27 -9.35
N VAL A 251 0.53 -2.41 -8.73
CA VAL A 251 1.89 -2.95 -8.65
C VAL A 251 2.49 -3.07 -10.05
N ARG A 252 1.81 -3.73 -10.98
CA ARG A 252 2.25 -3.93 -12.36
C ARG A 252 2.61 -2.62 -13.07
N ARG A 253 1.76 -1.59 -12.95
CA ARG A 253 2.00 -0.29 -13.58
C ARG A 253 3.25 0.40 -13.04
N ASN A 254 3.44 0.37 -11.72
CA ASN A 254 4.61 0.95 -11.08
C ASN A 254 5.89 0.21 -11.48
N LEU A 255 5.87 -1.12 -11.46
CA LEU A 255 6.99 -1.96 -11.89
C LEU A 255 7.44 -1.64 -13.33
N ALA A 256 6.49 -1.53 -14.25
CA ALA A 256 6.78 -1.22 -15.64
C ALA A 256 7.45 0.16 -15.78
N ALA A 257 6.96 1.17 -15.05
CA ALA A 257 7.53 2.50 -15.07
C ALA A 257 8.95 2.54 -14.45
N VAL A 258 9.15 1.82 -13.32
CA VAL A 258 10.44 1.74 -12.63
C VAL A 258 11.48 0.98 -13.46
N LEU A 259 11.07 -0.06 -14.16
CA LEU A 259 11.95 -0.81 -15.06
C LEU A 259 12.15 -0.14 -16.44
N GLY A 260 11.41 0.92 -16.73
CA GLY A 260 11.47 1.60 -18.03
C GLY A 260 10.97 0.73 -19.21
N VAL A 261 10.02 -0.19 -18.95
CA VAL A 261 9.52 -1.13 -19.94
C VAL A 261 8.01 -0.97 -20.17
N PRO A 262 7.46 -1.40 -21.32
CA PRO A 262 6.01 -1.45 -21.54
C PRO A 262 5.32 -2.37 -20.52
N VAL A 263 4.08 -2.05 -20.15
CA VAL A 263 3.31 -2.80 -19.12
C VAL A 263 3.13 -4.28 -19.47
N ASN A 264 3.08 -4.65 -20.74
CA ASN A 264 2.99 -6.05 -21.19
C ASN A 264 4.28 -6.86 -20.96
N ARG A 265 5.40 -6.20 -20.61
CA ARG A 265 6.66 -6.85 -20.22
C ARG A 265 6.73 -7.14 -18.72
N VAL A 266 5.68 -6.83 -17.96
CA VAL A 266 5.61 -7.10 -16.53
C VAL A 266 4.36 -7.92 -16.21
N ARG A 267 4.53 -8.95 -15.38
CA ARG A 267 3.46 -9.76 -14.80
C ARG A 267 3.50 -9.62 -13.28
N ALA A 268 2.45 -9.10 -12.69
CA ALA A 268 2.25 -9.11 -11.24
C ALA A 268 1.27 -10.24 -10.91
N ARG A 269 1.67 -11.18 -10.09
CA ARG A 269 0.86 -12.33 -9.67
C ARG A 269 0.65 -12.28 -8.16
N GLN A 270 -0.60 -12.10 -7.78
CA GLN A 270 -1.00 -12.24 -6.39
C GLN A 270 -0.90 -13.71 -5.99
N ILE A 271 -0.21 -13.98 -4.89
CA ILE A 271 -0.21 -15.27 -4.18
C ILE A 271 -1.18 -15.22 -3.00
N HIS A 272 -1.29 -16.32 -2.26
CA HIS A 272 -2.11 -16.33 -1.05
C HIS A 272 -1.61 -15.29 -0.05
N MET A 273 -2.55 -14.65 0.63
CA MET A 273 -2.28 -13.51 1.50
C MET A 273 -2.77 -13.80 2.91
N GLY A 274 -1.85 -13.72 3.88
CA GLY A 274 -2.08 -13.92 5.30
C GLY A 274 -2.51 -12.65 6.05
N GLY A 275 -3.49 -11.93 5.48
CA GLY A 275 -3.96 -10.63 5.95
C GLY A 275 -3.35 -9.47 5.17
N GLY A 276 -4.05 -8.34 5.14
CA GLY A 276 -3.61 -7.12 4.46
C GLY A 276 -4.23 -5.87 5.06
N PHE A 277 -5.56 -5.85 5.26
CA PHE A 277 -6.31 -4.77 5.92
C PHE A 277 -6.03 -3.37 5.34
N GLY A 278 -5.68 -3.28 4.05
CA GLY A 278 -5.22 -2.08 3.36
C GLY A 278 -3.69 -1.97 3.25
N GLY A 279 -2.89 -2.50 4.18
CA GLY A 279 -1.43 -2.39 4.17
C GLY A 279 -0.76 -3.02 2.94
N LYS A 280 -1.33 -4.07 2.40
CA LYS A 280 -0.79 -4.73 1.19
C LYS A 280 -1.35 -4.16 -0.13
N GLU A 281 -1.76 -2.90 -0.14
CA GLU A 281 -1.99 -2.11 -1.35
C GLU A 281 -0.71 -1.42 -1.82
N ASP A 282 0.01 -0.76 -0.90
CA ASP A 282 1.18 0.06 -1.18
C ASP A 282 2.50 -0.68 -0.94
N SER A 283 2.64 -1.45 0.15
CA SER A 283 3.89 -2.14 0.48
C SER A 283 4.38 -3.09 -0.61
N PRO A 284 3.53 -3.84 -1.36
CA PRO A 284 3.98 -4.64 -2.49
C PRO A 284 4.46 -3.81 -3.69
N ILE A 285 4.07 -2.54 -3.79
CA ILE A 285 4.64 -1.64 -4.80
C ILE A 285 6.08 -1.32 -4.40
N ASP A 286 6.29 -0.94 -3.13
CA ASP A 286 7.60 -0.60 -2.58
C ASP A 286 8.61 -1.75 -2.75
N ILE A 287 8.37 -2.87 -2.07
CA ILE A 287 9.31 -3.99 -2.10
C ILE A 287 9.37 -4.68 -3.48
N GLY A 288 8.26 -4.67 -4.23
CA GLY A 288 8.20 -5.21 -5.58
C GLY A 288 9.06 -4.45 -6.56
N CYS A 289 9.03 -3.11 -6.53
CA CYS A 289 9.89 -2.27 -7.36
C CYS A 289 11.37 -2.51 -7.04
N ARG A 290 11.73 -2.57 -5.77
CA ARG A 290 13.11 -2.81 -5.32
C ARG A 290 13.60 -4.21 -5.70
N ALA A 291 12.78 -5.25 -5.49
CA ALA A 291 13.12 -6.61 -5.90
C ALA A 291 13.29 -6.72 -7.42
N ALA A 292 12.42 -6.06 -8.19
CA ALA A 292 12.50 -6.06 -9.65
C ALA A 292 13.75 -5.34 -10.18
N VAL A 293 14.15 -4.22 -9.55
CA VAL A 293 15.40 -3.50 -9.91
C VAL A 293 16.61 -4.40 -9.63
N LEU A 294 16.69 -5.05 -8.46
CA LEU A 294 17.76 -6.01 -8.16
C LEU A 294 17.78 -7.19 -9.15
N ALA A 295 16.60 -7.76 -9.44
CA ALA A 295 16.49 -8.88 -10.37
C ALA A 295 16.86 -8.48 -11.82
N HIS A 296 16.53 -7.26 -12.24
CA HIS A 296 16.93 -6.71 -13.52
C HIS A 296 18.46 -6.63 -13.67
N HIS A 297 19.13 -6.09 -12.65
CA HIS A 297 20.60 -5.94 -12.66
C HIS A 297 21.36 -7.25 -12.53
N THR A 298 20.84 -8.20 -11.75
CA THR A 298 21.53 -9.48 -11.52
C THR A 298 21.20 -10.54 -12.56
N GLY A 299 20.11 -10.37 -13.33
CA GLY A 299 19.58 -11.40 -14.22
C GLY A 299 19.10 -12.67 -13.48
N ARG A 300 18.95 -12.60 -12.16
CA ARG A 300 18.59 -13.74 -11.29
C ARG A 300 17.33 -13.43 -10.50
N PRO A 301 16.57 -14.45 -10.08
CA PRO A 301 15.48 -14.25 -9.15
C PRO A 301 15.95 -13.59 -7.84
N VAL A 302 15.21 -12.59 -7.37
CA VAL A 302 15.49 -11.89 -6.11
C VAL A 302 14.24 -11.90 -5.23
N ARG A 303 14.41 -12.28 -3.98
CA ARG A 303 13.38 -12.23 -2.96
C ARG A 303 13.71 -11.13 -1.95
N ILE A 304 12.74 -10.25 -1.68
CA ILE A 304 12.75 -9.35 -0.52
C ILE A 304 11.67 -9.82 0.44
N ALA A 305 12.03 -10.13 1.66
CA ALA A 305 11.14 -10.39 2.78
C ALA A 305 11.39 -9.34 3.86
N LEU A 306 10.32 -8.72 4.35
CA LEU A 306 10.39 -7.77 5.47
C LEU A 306 10.26 -8.51 6.80
N GLU A 307 10.90 -7.97 7.81
CA GLU A 307 10.80 -8.38 9.20
C GLU A 307 9.96 -7.33 9.95
N ARG A 308 9.54 -7.66 11.18
CA ARG A 308 8.72 -6.74 12.00
C ARG A 308 9.54 -5.85 12.93
N GLU A 309 10.83 -5.73 12.70
CA GLU A 309 11.72 -4.89 13.48
C GLU A 309 11.82 -3.47 12.95
#